data_f6fbfb75ec81b9b4d37c333ea09c6283
#
_entry.id   f6fbfb75ec81b9b4d37c333ea09c6283
#
_cell.length_a   1.000
_cell.length_b   1.000
_cell.length_c   1.000
_cell.angle_alpha   90.00
_cell.angle_beta   90.00
_cell.angle_gamma   90.00
#
_symmetry.space_group_name_H-M   'P 1'
#
loop_
_entity.id
_entity.type
_entity.pdbx_description
1 polymer ?
#
loop_
_entity_poly.entity_id
_entity_poly.type
_entity_poly.pdbx_seq_one_letter_code
_entity_poly.pdbx_strand_id
1 'polypeptide(L)'
;WGNAVTGMGDLNGDGVNDIAVGAHSNYAPDRPDTRIGAVHVLFLNSDGTVKSSQEISNSHGNLQTTIEESDHFGVSVSKIGDLNGDGVNDIAVGAMGDDDGGSTHGAVYILFLNSDGTVKSEQKISEKYGDFNRQLNDILQQNDVFGFSVSKIGDLNGDGVNDIAV
;
A
#
# COMPACT_ATOMS: atom_id res chain seq x y z
N TRP A 1 -1.83 -0.62 14.79
CA TRP A 1 -0.50 -0.22 14.32
C TRP A 1 0.46 -1.41 14.26
N GLY A 2 1.32 -1.46 13.20
CA GLY A 2 2.47 -2.34 13.16
C GLY A 2 2.22 -3.79 12.74
N ASN A 3 1.11 -4.09 12.10
CA ASN A 3 0.88 -5.44 11.55
C ASN A 3 1.78 -5.75 10.35
N ALA A 4 2.14 -4.73 9.59
CA ALA A 4 3.01 -4.84 8.44
C ALA A 4 4.08 -3.76 8.50
N VAL A 5 5.29 -4.10 8.09
CA VAL A 5 6.41 -3.16 7.99
C VAL A 5 7.30 -3.55 6.82
N THR A 6 7.79 -2.54 6.10
CA THR A 6 8.77 -2.73 5.01
C THR A 6 9.83 -1.64 5.05
N GLY A 7 11.07 -1.98 4.72
CA GLY A 7 12.14 -1.00 4.54
C GLY A 7 11.98 -0.28 3.19
N MET A 8 11.98 1.05 3.21
CA MET A 8 11.83 1.87 2.00
C MET A 8 13.16 2.16 1.30
N GLY A 9 14.30 1.93 1.98
CA GLY A 9 15.57 2.53 1.60
C GLY A 9 15.57 4.00 1.99
N ASP A 10 16.52 4.75 1.48
CA ASP A 10 16.61 6.21 1.64
C ASP A 10 15.59 6.88 0.72
N LEU A 11 14.37 7.10 1.21
CA LEU A 11 13.27 7.64 0.41
C LEU A 11 13.43 9.14 0.15
N ASN A 12 13.97 9.87 1.15
CA ASN A 12 14.08 11.32 1.12
C ASN A 12 15.45 11.84 0.66
N GLY A 13 16.43 10.94 0.42
CA GLY A 13 17.78 11.28 -0.05
C GLY A 13 18.72 11.81 1.03
N ASP A 14 18.45 11.54 2.31
CA ASP A 14 19.26 12.03 3.42
C ASP A 14 20.39 11.06 3.88
N GLY A 15 20.50 9.90 3.23
CA GLY A 15 21.50 8.87 3.50
C GLY A 15 21.08 7.86 4.57
N VAL A 16 19.87 7.95 5.12
CA VAL A 16 19.32 7.03 6.12
C VAL A 16 18.15 6.24 5.52
N ASN A 17 18.07 4.95 5.85
CA ASN A 17 16.95 4.14 5.39
C ASN A 17 15.69 4.42 6.19
N ASP A 18 14.58 4.54 5.48
CA ASP A 18 13.24 4.80 5.99
C ASP A 18 12.38 3.51 6.00
N ILE A 19 11.25 3.56 6.68
CA ILE A 19 10.32 2.42 6.75
C ILE A 19 8.87 2.85 6.49
N ALA A 20 8.07 1.95 5.92
CA ALA A 20 6.62 2.09 5.87
C ALA A 20 5.97 1.08 6.82
N VAL A 21 4.95 1.52 7.56
CA VAL A 21 4.25 0.76 8.59
C VAL A 21 2.75 0.78 8.33
N GLY A 22 2.14 -0.39 8.24
CA GLY A 22 0.69 -0.53 8.10
C GLY A 22 -0.06 -0.37 9.42
N ALA A 23 -1.19 0.31 9.37
CA ALA A 23 -2.08 0.58 10.50
C ALA A 23 -3.53 0.28 10.11
N HIS A 24 -3.82 -0.97 9.72
CA HIS A 24 -5.10 -1.42 9.13
C HIS A 24 -6.33 -1.16 10.01
N SER A 25 -6.16 -0.90 11.29
CA SER A 25 -7.22 -0.56 12.23
C SER A 25 -7.27 0.93 12.56
N ASN A 26 -6.63 1.78 11.74
CA ASN A 26 -6.70 3.23 11.93
C ASN A 26 -8.13 3.73 11.71
N TYR A 27 -8.56 4.68 12.55
CA TYR A 27 -9.91 5.23 12.49
C TYR A 27 -9.98 6.41 11.51
N ALA A 28 -11.14 6.57 10.87
CA ALA A 28 -11.41 7.77 10.08
C ALA A 28 -11.43 9.01 11.01
N PRO A 29 -10.75 10.11 10.66
CA PRO A 29 -10.66 11.30 11.53
C PRO A 29 -12.01 11.93 11.87
N ASP A 30 -12.95 11.85 10.93
CA ASP A 30 -14.32 12.40 11.06
C ASP A 30 -15.34 11.40 11.60
N ARG A 31 -14.95 10.13 11.70
CA ARG A 31 -15.79 9.02 12.17
C ARG A 31 -14.98 8.11 13.09
N PRO A 32 -14.90 8.43 14.39
CA PRO A 32 -13.99 7.77 15.34
C PRO A 32 -14.31 6.29 15.62
N ASP A 33 -15.47 5.82 15.18
CA ASP A 33 -15.88 4.41 15.30
C ASP A 33 -15.69 3.62 14.00
N THR A 34 -15.23 4.29 12.92
CA THR A 34 -15.05 3.68 11.59
C THR A 34 -13.58 3.38 11.32
N ARG A 35 -13.26 2.11 11.19
CA ARG A 35 -11.91 1.64 10.86
C ARG A 35 -11.75 1.54 9.35
N ILE A 36 -10.87 2.35 8.80
CA ILE A 36 -10.56 2.38 7.37
C ILE A 36 -9.15 1.87 7.07
N GLY A 37 -8.23 2.08 8.01
CA GLY A 37 -6.82 1.78 7.85
C GLY A 37 -5.98 2.97 7.36
N ALA A 38 -4.68 2.83 7.46
CA ALA A 38 -3.68 3.80 7.00
C ALA A 38 -2.32 3.13 6.79
N VAL A 39 -1.43 3.83 6.10
CA VAL A 39 0.01 3.53 6.06
C VAL A 39 0.76 4.75 6.57
N HIS A 40 1.82 4.54 7.35
CA HIS A 40 2.71 5.59 7.81
C HIS A 40 4.11 5.36 7.24
N VAL A 41 4.62 6.33 6.50
CA VAL A 41 6.04 6.41 6.14
C VAL A 41 6.76 7.09 7.30
N LEU A 42 7.75 6.44 7.87
CA LEU A 42 8.56 6.98 8.97
C LEU A 42 9.97 7.25 8.46
N PHE A 43 10.34 8.51 8.44
CA PHE A 43 11.69 8.97 8.14
C PHE A 43 12.55 8.86 9.40
N LEU A 44 13.68 8.19 9.30
CA LEU A 44 14.50 7.86 10.46
C LEU A 44 15.76 8.73 10.56
N ASN A 45 16.26 8.87 11.77
CA ASN A 45 17.61 9.31 12.05
C ASN A 45 18.57 8.11 12.08
N SER A 46 19.87 8.35 11.94
CA SER A 46 20.90 7.30 11.97
C SER A 46 21.00 6.56 13.32
N ASP A 47 20.42 7.10 14.38
CA ASP A 47 20.31 6.46 15.70
C ASP A 47 19.04 5.61 15.86
N GLY A 48 18.20 5.50 14.79
CA GLY A 48 16.96 4.73 14.76
C GLY A 48 15.74 5.47 15.34
N THR A 49 15.89 6.72 15.75
CA THR A 49 14.74 7.53 16.17
C THR A 49 13.99 8.08 14.97
N VAL A 50 12.68 8.38 15.14
CA VAL A 50 11.86 8.96 14.08
C VAL A 50 12.16 10.44 13.94
N LYS A 51 12.56 10.87 12.73
CA LYS A 51 12.80 12.25 12.35
C LYS A 51 11.50 12.97 11.98
N SER A 52 10.67 12.31 11.17
CA SER A 52 9.35 12.78 10.75
C SER A 52 8.51 11.62 10.27
N SER A 53 7.21 11.85 10.06
CA SER A 53 6.32 10.84 9.50
C SER A 53 5.33 11.47 8.53
N GLN A 54 4.95 10.67 7.52
CA GLN A 54 3.86 10.98 6.59
C GLN A 54 2.80 9.88 6.70
N GLU A 55 1.58 10.27 7.03
CA GLU A 55 0.41 9.37 6.97
C GLU A 55 -0.15 9.36 5.55
N ILE A 56 -0.56 8.18 5.08
CA ILE A 56 -1.32 7.96 3.85
C ILE A 56 -2.68 7.37 4.25
N SER A 57 -3.73 8.15 4.09
CA SER A 57 -5.11 7.80 4.44
C SER A 57 -6.09 8.67 3.64
N ASN A 58 -7.39 8.51 3.86
CA ASN A 58 -8.42 9.34 3.20
C ASN A 58 -8.25 10.84 3.39
N SER A 59 -7.55 11.28 4.43
CA SER A 59 -7.40 12.70 4.77
C SER A 59 -5.97 13.21 4.67
N HIS A 60 -4.99 12.32 4.48
CA HIS A 60 -3.58 12.67 4.46
C HIS A 60 -2.84 11.94 3.33
N GLY A 61 -1.71 12.52 2.92
CA GLY A 61 -0.78 11.86 2.01
C GLY A 61 -1.24 11.82 0.55
N ASN A 62 -2.21 12.64 0.15
CA ASN A 62 -2.69 12.78 -1.24
C ASN A 62 -3.29 11.50 -1.86
N LEU A 63 -3.76 10.54 -1.05
CA LEU A 63 -4.50 9.40 -1.58
C LEU A 63 -5.78 9.90 -2.28
N GLN A 64 -6.00 9.50 -3.53
CA GLN A 64 -7.15 9.94 -4.34
C GLN A 64 -8.34 9.01 -4.20
N THR A 65 -8.10 7.72 -4.04
CA THR A 65 -9.14 6.72 -3.78
C THR A 65 -9.68 6.89 -2.37
N THR A 66 -10.99 6.76 -2.21
CA THR A 66 -11.62 6.68 -0.88
C THR A 66 -11.50 5.25 -0.37
N ILE A 67 -10.89 5.08 0.79
CA ILE A 67 -10.90 3.82 1.54
C ILE A 67 -12.19 3.76 2.36
N GLU A 68 -12.92 2.67 2.24
CA GLU A 68 -14.20 2.49 2.91
C GLU A 68 -14.06 1.80 4.27
N GLU A 69 -15.19 1.74 5.00
CA GLU A 69 -15.22 1.07 6.30
C GLU A 69 -14.92 -0.41 6.15
N SER A 70 -14.02 -0.90 6.99
CA SER A 70 -13.60 -2.31 7.02
C SER A 70 -12.74 -2.78 5.84
N ASP A 71 -12.27 -1.88 4.98
CA ASP A 71 -11.30 -2.24 3.92
C ASP A 71 -9.97 -2.74 4.49
N HIS A 72 -9.65 -2.30 5.70
CA HIS A 72 -8.41 -2.67 6.37
C HIS A 72 -7.15 -2.30 5.56
N PHE A 73 -7.16 -1.13 4.91
CA PHE A 73 -6.02 -0.60 4.17
C PHE A 73 -4.76 -0.57 5.04
N GLY A 74 -3.65 -1.06 4.52
CA GLY A 74 -2.42 -1.22 5.28
C GLY A 74 -2.32 -2.51 6.10
N VAL A 75 -3.19 -3.51 5.85
CA VAL A 75 -3.06 -4.84 6.48
C VAL A 75 -1.75 -5.50 6.09
N SER A 76 -1.30 -5.28 4.87
CA SER A 76 0.02 -5.65 4.36
C SER A 76 0.65 -4.48 3.62
N VAL A 77 1.98 -4.37 3.65
CA VAL A 77 2.77 -3.37 2.92
C VAL A 77 4.09 -3.95 2.45
N SER A 78 4.45 -3.70 1.21
CA SER A 78 5.71 -4.15 0.61
C SER A 78 6.32 -3.07 -0.27
N LYS A 79 7.61 -2.77 -0.09
CA LYS A 79 8.36 -1.97 -1.07
C LYS A 79 8.50 -2.78 -2.36
N ILE A 80 8.10 -2.19 -3.48
CA ILE A 80 8.17 -2.81 -4.80
C ILE A 80 9.31 -2.27 -5.68
N GLY A 81 10.02 -1.24 -5.20
CA GLY A 81 11.07 -0.54 -5.94
C GLY A 81 10.50 0.65 -6.68
N ASP A 82 11.33 1.27 -7.50
CA ASP A 82 10.93 2.36 -8.39
C ASP A 82 10.26 1.77 -9.63
N LEU A 83 8.93 1.70 -9.61
CA LEU A 83 8.14 1.05 -10.67
C LEU A 83 7.93 1.98 -11.87
N ASN A 84 7.88 3.29 -11.64
CA ASN A 84 7.63 4.29 -12.67
C ASN A 84 8.91 4.94 -13.24
N GLY A 85 10.10 4.61 -12.70
CA GLY A 85 11.39 5.09 -13.17
C GLY A 85 11.73 6.53 -12.76
N ASP A 86 11.13 7.05 -11.68
CA ASP A 86 11.32 8.42 -11.23
C ASP A 86 12.41 8.58 -10.14
N GLY A 87 13.04 7.49 -9.73
CA GLY A 87 14.10 7.46 -8.73
C GLY A 87 13.60 7.31 -7.30
N VAL A 88 12.28 7.24 -7.07
CA VAL A 88 11.66 7.07 -5.75
C VAL A 88 11.10 5.65 -5.63
N ASN A 89 11.25 5.02 -4.47
CA ASN A 89 10.69 3.70 -4.25
C ASN A 89 9.18 3.75 -4.02
N ASP A 90 8.45 2.85 -4.67
CA ASP A 90 7.02 2.68 -4.58
C ASP A 90 6.62 1.53 -3.66
N ILE A 91 5.36 1.47 -3.24
CA ILE A 91 4.84 0.44 -2.35
C ILE A 91 3.56 -0.21 -2.90
N ALA A 92 3.39 -1.49 -2.56
CA ALA A 92 2.12 -2.19 -2.66
C ALA A 92 1.49 -2.29 -1.27
N VAL A 93 0.20 -1.97 -1.16
CA VAL A 93 -0.56 -1.93 0.09
C VAL A 93 -1.81 -2.79 -0.06
N GLY A 94 -2.01 -3.74 0.83
CA GLY A 94 -3.19 -4.58 0.86
C GLY A 94 -4.36 -3.94 1.61
N ALA A 95 -5.57 -4.19 1.10
CA ALA A 95 -6.87 -3.84 1.67
C ALA A 95 -7.78 -5.07 1.60
N MET A 96 -7.63 -5.99 2.54
CA MET A 96 -8.23 -7.32 2.50
C MET A 96 -9.76 -7.33 2.59
N GLY A 97 -10.34 -6.25 3.10
CA GLY A 97 -11.78 -6.11 3.28
C GLY A 97 -12.49 -5.39 2.14
N ASP A 98 -11.74 -4.88 1.15
CA ASP A 98 -12.30 -4.17 0.01
C ASP A 98 -13.39 -5.01 -0.68
N ASP A 99 -14.53 -4.40 -0.96
CA ASP A 99 -15.71 -5.08 -1.47
C ASP A 99 -16.01 -4.79 -2.95
N ASP A 100 -15.05 -4.24 -3.67
CA ASP A 100 -15.11 -4.09 -5.12
C ASP A 100 -15.20 -5.47 -5.80
N GLY A 101 -16.34 -5.75 -6.43
CA GLY A 101 -16.60 -7.04 -7.05
C GLY A 101 -17.49 -7.94 -6.20
N GLY A 102 -17.34 -7.92 -4.89
CA GLY A 102 -18.15 -8.70 -3.94
C GLY A 102 -17.62 -8.59 -2.51
N SER A 103 -18.41 -9.09 -1.57
CA SER A 103 -18.08 -8.96 -0.15
C SER A 103 -16.73 -9.59 0.17
N THR A 104 -15.81 -8.77 0.68
CA THR A 104 -14.48 -9.16 1.14
C THR A 104 -13.64 -9.89 0.07
N HIS A 105 -13.77 -9.49 -1.21
CA HIS A 105 -12.90 -9.99 -2.27
C HIS A 105 -11.46 -9.50 -2.06
N GLY A 106 -11.31 -8.28 -1.52
CA GLY A 106 -10.04 -7.65 -1.23
C GLY A 106 -9.42 -6.91 -2.42
N ALA A 107 -8.41 -6.11 -2.12
CA ALA A 107 -7.67 -5.33 -3.11
C ALA A 107 -6.20 -5.14 -2.73
N VAL A 108 -5.39 -4.79 -3.73
CA VAL A 108 -4.04 -4.26 -3.57
C VAL A 108 -3.95 -2.90 -4.25
N TYR A 109 -3.35 -1.94 -3.56
CA TYR A 109 -3.06 -0.61 -4.08
C TYR A 109 -1.56 -0.50 -4.37
N ILE A 110 -1.21 -0.16 -5.60
CA ILE A 110 0.13 0.26 -5.96
C ILE A 110 0.19 1.77 -5.77
N LEU A 111 1.01 2.24 -4.84
CA LEU A 111 1.19 3.66 -4.56
C LEU A 111 2.53 4.13 -5.08
N PHE A 112 2.50 5.00 -6.07
CA PHE A 112 3.66 5.72 -6.57
C PHE A 112 3.91 6.91 -5.65
N LEU A 113 5.10 6.98 -5.05
CA LEU A 113 5.39 7.94 -4.00
C LEU A 113 6.23 9.12 -4.49
N ASN A 114 6.11 10.22 -3.78
CA ASN A 114 7.08 11.31 -3.76
C ASN A 114 8.12 11.06 -2.66
N SER A 115 9.27 11.73 -2.74
CA SER A 115 10.34 11.63 -1.74
C SER A 115 9.95 12.13 -0.33
N ASP A 116 8.84 12.85 -0.20
CA ASP A 116 8.27 13.28 1.08
C ASP A 116 7.25 12.26 1.65
N GLY A 117 7.10 11.10 0.99
CA GLY A 117 6.21 10.02 1.41
C GLY A 117 4.74 10.23 1.04
N THR A 118 4.39 11.30 0.33
CA THR A 118 3.03 11.50 -0.20
C THR A 118 2.82 10.67 -1.47
N VAL A 119 1.56 10.36 -1.77
CA VAL A 119 1.16 9.65 -3.00
C VAL A 119 1.22 10.62 -4.18
N LYS A 120 1.95 10.24 -5.23
CA LYS A 120 2.02 10.94 -6.51
C LYS A 120 0.90 10.49 -7.45
N SER A 121 0.69 9.19 -7.48
CA SER A 121 -0.40 8.52 -8.20
C SER A 121 -0.61 7.13 -7.63
N GLU A 122 -1.71 6.50 -7.97
CA GLU A 122 -2.06 5.18 -7.47
C GLU A 122 -2.73 4.33 -8.55
N GLN A 123 -2.63 3.00 -8.39
CA GLN A 123 -3.33 2.01 -9.18
C GLN A 123 -3.93 0.97 -8.25
N LYS A 124 -5.24 0.80 -8.29
CA LYS A 124 -5.94 -0.27 -7.58
C LYS A 124 -5.94 -1.54 -8.44
N ILE A 125 -5.72 -2.67 -7.79
CA ILE A 125 -5.85 -4.03 -8.35
C ILE A 125 -6.90 -4.75 -7.53
N SER A 126 -8.03 -5.05 -8.13
CA SER A 126 -9.13 -5.79 -7.52
C SER A 126 -9.90 -6.52 -8.62
N GLU A 127 -10.97 -7.22 -8.29
CA GLU A 127 -11.80 -7.85 -9.31
C GLU A 127 -12.31 -6.88 -10.39
N LYS A 128 -12.53 -5.60 -10.05
CA LYS A 128 -13.01 -4.59 -11.00
C LYS A 128 -11.90 -3.73 -11.62
N TYR A 129 -10.72 -3.65 -11.02
CA TYR A 129 -9.68 -2.71 -11.39
C TYR A 129 -8.35 -3.40 -11.67
N GLY A 130 -7.48 -2.70 -12.42
CA GLY A 130 -6.11 -3.16 -12.69
C GLY A 130 -6.03 -4.27 -13.73
N ASP A 131 -7.03 -4.39 -14.59
CA ASP A 131 -7.16 -5.46 -15.61
C ASP A 131 -7.07 -6.89 -15.05
N PHE A 132 -7.20 -7.06 -13.73
CA PHE A 132 -7.02 -8.34 -13.04
C PHE A 132 -8.05 -9.38 -13.48
N ASN A 133 -9.34 -9.02 -13.49
CA ASN A 133 -10.41 -9.90 -13.91
C ASN A 133 -10.35 -10.24 -15.41
N ARG A 134 -9.84 -9.32 -16.25
CA ARG A 134 -9.70 -9.51 -17.69
C ARG A 134 -8.77 -10.68 -18.05
N GLN A 135 -7.78 -10.94 -17.22
CA GLN A 135 -6.80 -12.01 -17.41
C GLN A 135 -7.27 -13.35 -16.84
N LEU A 136 -8.11 -13.35 -15.83
CA LEU A 136 -8.30 -14.49 -14.94
C LEU A 136 -9.75 -14.95 -14.76
N ASN A 137 -10.77 -14.23 -15.33
CA ASN A 137 -12.21 -14.60 -15.35
C ASN A 137 -12.79 -14.99 -13.97
N ASP A 138 -13.25 -14.02 -13.19
CA ASP A 138 -13.95 -14.20 -11.90
C ASP A 138 -13.17 -15.08 -10.89
N ILE A 139 -11.89 -14.79 -10.71
CA ILE A 139 -11.03 -15.57 -9.82
C ILE A 139 -11.30 -15.29 -8.35
N LEU A 140 -11.55 -14.01 -8.00
CA LEU A 140 -11.83 -13.67 -6.62
C LEU A 140 -13.25 -14.09 -6.25
N GLN A 141 -13.36 -14.79 -5.14
CA GLN A 141 -14.64 -15.22 -4.56
C GLN A 141 -14.86 -14.51 -3.21
N GLN A 142 -16.07 -14.56 -2.73
CA GLN A 142 -16.41 -14.01 -1.43
C GLN A 142 -15.50 -14.58 -0.34
N ASN A 143 -14.88 -13.67 0.44
CA ASN A 143 -13.94 -13.97 1.52
C ASN A 143 -12.56 -14.51 1.06
N ASP A 144 -12.13 -14.25 -0.17
CA ASP A 144 -10.76 -14.58 -0.60
C ASP A 144 -9.71 -13.67 0.04
N VAL A 145 -10.15 -12.50 0.50
CA VAL A 145 -9.31 -11.52 1.22
C VAL A 145 -8.01 -11.18 0.47
N PHE A 146 -8.11 -11.00 -0.86
CA PHE A 146 -6.98 -10.61 -1.69
C PHE A 146 -6.29 -9.37 -1.12
N GLY A 147 -4.96 -9.37 -1.06
CA GLY A 147 -4.20 -8.31 -0.39
C GLY A 147 -3.98 -8.52 1.11
N PHE A 148 -4.46 -9.64 1.71
CA PHE A 148 -4.11 -9.97 3.09
C PHE A 148 -2.59 -10.00 3.32
N SER A 149 -1.86 -10.50 2.33
CA SER A 149 -0.40 -10.47 2.29
C SER A 149 0.08 -10.08 0.90
N VAL A 150 1.05 -9.18 0.83
CA VAL A 150 1.71 -8.78 -0.41
C VAL A 150 3.22 -8.79 -0.23
N SER A 151 3.94 -9.27 -1.24
CA SER A 151 5.40 -9.32 -1.23
C SER A 151 5.98 -9.07 -2.61
N LYS A 152 7.03 -8.25 -2.68
CA LYS A 152 7.85 -8.15 -3.88
C LYS A 152 8.60 -9.47 -4.11
N ILE A 153 8.56 -9.98 -5.33
CA ILE A 153 9.28 -11.20 -5.75
C ILE A 153 10.39 -10.92 -6.80
N GLY A 154 10.61 -9.66 -7.15
CA GLY A 154 11.58 -9.26 -8.17
C GLY A 154 11.00 -9.37 -9.58
N ASP A 155 11.86 -9.21 -10.56
CA ASP A 155 11.51 -9.35 -11.98
C ASP A 155 11.55 -10.85 -12.35
N LEU A 156 10.38 -11.50 -12.27
CA LEU A 156 10.27 -12.95 -12.49
C LEU A 156 10.22 -13.32 -13.97
N ASN A 157 9.67 -12.42 -14.79
CA ASN A 157 9.48 -12.67 -16.23
C ASN A 157 10.58 -12.08 -17.11
N GLY A 158 11.48 -11.25 -16.55
CA GLY A 158 12.63 -10.65 -17.25
C GLY A 158 12.27 -9.41 -18.08
N ASP A 159 11.19 -8.72 -17.76
CA ASP A 159 10.73 -7.52 -18.48
C ASP A 159 11.29 -6.20 -17.92
N GLY A 160 12.07 -6.26 -16.85
CA GLY A 160 12.67 -5.11 -16.18
C GLY A 160 11.78 -4.48 -15.11
N VAL A 161 10.57 -5.00 -14.89
CA VAL A 161 9.63 -4.55 -13.87
C VAL A 161 9.59 -5.55 -12.71
N ASN A 162 9.49 -5.04 -11.48
CA ASN A 162 9.36 -5.94 -10.34
C ASN A 162 7.92 -6.50 -10.24
N ASP A 163 7.84 -7.81 -10.08
CA ASP A 163 6.58 -8.53 -9.85
C ASP A 163 6.25 -8.60 -8.36
N ILE A 164 4.98 -8.83 -8.06
CA ILE A 164 4.47 -9.04 -6.70
C ILE A 164 3.72 -10.37 -6.59
N ALA A 165 3.84 -10.99 -5.44
CA ALA A 165 2.97 -12.09 -5.02
C ALA A 165 1.94 -11.58 -4.01
N VAL A 166 0.71 -12.02 -4.15
CA VAL A 166 -0.41 -11.67 -3.28
C VAL A 166 -1.08 -12.95 -2.79
#